data_36b2576a0ad23834aa94cccc7b6fc686
#
_entry.id   36b2576a0ad23834aa94cccc7b6fc686
#
_cell.length_a   1.000
_cell.length_b   1.000
_cell.length_c   1.000
_cell.angle_alpha   90.00
_cell.angle_beta   90.00
_cell.angle_gamma   90.00
#
_symmetry.space_group_name_H-M   'P 1'
#
loop_
_entity.id
_entity.type
_entity.pdbx_description
1 polymer ?
#
loop_
_entity_poly.entity_id
_entity_poly.type
_entity_poly.pdbx_seq_one_letter_code
_entity_poly.pdbx_strand_id
1 'polypeptide(L)'
;RFVIHPGSKLVKKAGRWILAGELMETTRLFARCVARIEPQWIEKVGAHLLRKTWGDPRWEKKAGQVVANERATLYGLLIYSGRRIHFGRIDPVQARELFLRQALVPGEIDSNLPFLRHNRQQIQAVERLEHQSRRPDILVDEELIYAFYDQRIPKDVYQTATLEKWFKGLSKEEAKGLELNRDELMQHDAAGITTEVFPRSVQWQGVKMALD
;
A
#
# COMPACT_ATOMS: atom_id res chain seq x y z
N ARG A 1 -29.87 -28.31 1.46
CA ARG A 1 -30.78 -27.21 1.82
C ARG A 1 -31.61 -27.69 3.02
N PHE A 2 -31.66 -26.93 4.09
CA PHE A 2 -32.44 -27.25 5.29
C PHE A 2 -33.54 -26.22 5.52
N VAL A 3 -34.51 -26.57 6.35
CA VAL A 3 -35.63 -25.70 6.75
C VAL A 3 -35.65 -25.62 8.27
N ILE A 4 -35.97 -24.46 8.84
CA ILE A 4 -36.13 -24.34 10.28
C ILE A 4 -37.40 -25.13 10.69
N HIS A 5 -37.27 -25.94 11.75
CA HIS A 5 -38.41 -26.74 12.25
C HIS A 5 -39.59 -25.86 12.61
N PRO A 6 -40.82 -26.21 12.19
CA PRO A 6 -42.05 -25.37 12.38
C PRO A 6 -42.31 -24.97 13.82
N GLY A 7 -41.92 -25.80 14.79
CA GLY A 7 -42.07 -25.51 16.22
C GLY A 7 -41.08 -24.46 16.78
N SER A 8 -40.13 -23.95 15.96
CA SER A 8 -39.22 -22.94 16.40
C SER A 8 -39.84 -21.53 16.35
N LYS A 9 -39.61 -20.74 17.38
CA LYS A 9 -40.01 -19.31 17.41
C LYS A 9 -39.33 -18.46 16.34
N LEU A 10 -38.22 -18.97 15.75
CA LEU A 10 -37.41 -18.29 14.74
C LEU A 10 -37.86 -18.55 13.29
N VAL A 11 -38.84 -19.41 13.04
CA VAL A 11 -39.32 -19.74 11.66
C VAL A 11 -39.62 -18.46 10.84
N LYS A 12 -40.25 -17.45 11.45
CA LYS A 12 -40.59 -16.18 10.77
C LYS A 12 -39.57 -15.05 10.97
N LYS A 13 -38.59 -15.21 11.85
CA LYS A 13 -37.65 -14.16 12.28
C LYS A 13 -36.21 -14.65 12.39
N ALA A 14 -35.82 -15.61 11.54
CA ALA A 14 -34.50 -16.27 11.61
C ALA A 14 -33.32 -15.32 11.53
N GLY A 15 -33.43 -14.23 10.77
CA GLY A 15 -32.29 -13.37 10.45
C GLY A 15 -31.37 -13.99 9.38
N ARG A 16 -30.25 -13.34 9.14
CA ARG A 16 -29.29 -13.77 8.11
C ARG A 16 -28.45 -14.98 8.58
N TRP A 17 -28.16 -15.06 9.86
CA TRP A 17 -27.31 -16.09 10.46
C TRP A 17 -28.05 -16.78 11.60
N ILE A 18 -28.02 -18.10 11.54
CA ILE A 18 -28.54 -18.97 12.61
C ILE A 18 -27.53 -20.04 12.94
N LEU A 19 -27.50 -20.44 14.20
CA LEU A 19 -26.86 -21.67 14.68
C LEU A 19 -27.94 -22.71 14.88
N ALA A 20 -27.76 -23.90 14.35
CA ALA A 20 -28.59 -25.06 14.63
C ALA A 20 -27.84 -26.01 15.57
N GLY A 21 -28.45 -26.36 16.69
CA GLY A 21 -27.89 -27.34 17.61
C GLY A 21 -28.05 -28.77 17.10
N GLU A 22 -29.09 -29.01 16.27
CA GLU A 22 -29.40 -30.32 15.75
C GLU A 22 -29.95 -30.21 14.33
N LEU A 23 -29.58 -31.16 13.48
CA LEU A 23 -30.16 -31.40 12.16
C LEU A 23 -30.90 -32.75 12.17
N MET A 24 -32.20 -32.74 11.89
CA MET A 24 -33.04 -33.89 11.84
C MET A 24 -33.57 -34.11 10.42
N GLU A 25 -33.31 -35.29 9.86
CA GLU A 25 -33.82 -35.69 8.56
C GLU A 25 -35.10 -36.52 8.72
N THR A 26 -36.15 -36.06 8.03
CA THR A 26 -37.40 -36.82 7.86
C THR A 26 -37.76 -36.77 6.38
N THR A 27 -38.93 -36.27 5.98
CA THR A 27 -39.20 -35.93 4.56
C THR A 27 -38.36 -34.77 4.05
N ARG A 28 -37.81 -33.96 4.95
CA ARG A 28 -36.89 -32.84 4.69
C ARG A 28 -35.86 -32.74 5.81
N LEU A 29 -34.77 -32.07 5.56
CA LEU A 29 -33.77 -31.76 6.58
C LEU A 29 -34.24 -30.54 7.39
N PHE A 30 -34.52 -30.75 8.69
CA PHE A 30 -34.93 -29.71 9.61
C PHE A 30 -33.82 -29.30 10.57
N ALA A 31 -33.65 -27.98 10.74
CA ALA A 31 -32.79 -27.41 11.77
C ALA A 31 -33.63 -27.22 13.06
N ARG A 32 -33.19 -27.87 14.17
CA ARG A 32 -33.77 -27.78 15.50
C ARG A 32 -32.79 -27.07 16.46
N CYS A 33 -33.33 -26.62 17.60
CA CYS A 33 -32.54 -25.89 18.60
C CYS A 33 -31.80 -24.69 17.98
N VAL A 34 -32.54 -23.90 17.19
CA VAL A 34 -31.94 -22.81 16.43
C VAL A 34 -31.87 -21.52 17.27
N ALA A 35 -30.74 -20.84 17.17
CA ALA A 35 -30.51 -19.52 17.74
C ALA A 35 -30.06 -18.54 16.64
N ARG A 36 -30.52 -17.31 16.72
CA ARG A 36 -29.97 -16.22 15.90
C ARG A 36 -28.60 -15.85 16.43
N ILE A 37 -27.62 -15.69 15.52
CA ILE A 37 -26.24 -15.33 15.86
C ILE A 37 -25.77 -14.16 15.01
N GLU A 38 -24.72 -13.48 15.47
CA GLU A 38 -24.01 -12.46 14.73
C GLU A 38 -22.66 -13.01 14.21
N PRO A 39 -22.21 -12.60 13.01
CA PRO A 39 -20.95 -13.08 12.42
C PRO A 39 -19.73 -12.91 13.35
N GLN A 40 -19.72 -11.85 14.17
CA GLN A 40 -18.63 -11.58 15.11
C GLN A 40 -18.52 -12.66 16.20
N TRP A 41 -19.62 -13.33 16.54
CA TRP A 41 -19.59 -14.44 17.51
C TRP A 41 -18.88 -15.67 16.93
N ILE A 42 -19.07 -15.91 15.63
CA ILE A 42 -18.36 -16.98 14.90
C ILE A 42 -16.86 -16.74 14.97
N GLU A 43 -16.41 -15.48 14.77
CA GLU A 43 -15.00 -15.15 14.87
C GLU A 43 -14.41 -15.35 16.26
N LYS A 44 -15.18 -15.00 17.31
CA LYS A 44 -14.72 -15.17 18.71
C LYS A 44 -14.58 -16.64 19.11
N VAL A 45 -15.53 -17.46 18.73
CA VAL A 45 -15.62 -18.86 19.15
C VAL A 45 -14.88 -19.81 18.20
N GLY A 46 -14.97 -19.53 16.89
CA GLY A 46 -14.49 -20.38 15.81
C GLY A 46 -13.27 -19.81 15.06
N ALA A 47 -12.48 -18.91 15.65
CA ALA A 47 -11.34 -18.27 14.98
C ALA A 47 -10.36 -19.25 14.35
N HIS A 48 -10.13 -20.38 15.01
CA HIS A 48 -9.25 -21.49 14.56
C HIS A 48 -9.80 -22.28 13.36
N LEU A 49 -11.10 -22.16 13.07
CA LEU A 49 -11.77 -22.80 11.93
C LEU A 49 -11.91 -21.85 10.74
N LEU A 50 -11.64 -20.56 10.93
CA LEU A 50 -11.76 -19.57 9.87
C LEU A 50 -10.57 -19.64 8.91
N ARG A 51 -10.89 -19.77 7.62
CA ARG A 51 -9.91 -19.57 6.57
C ARG A 51 -9.90 -18.08 6.20
N LYS A 52 -8.78 -17.43 6.50
CA LYS A 52 -8.55 -16.03 6.16
C LYS A 52 -7.75 -15.92 4.89
N THR A 53 -8.12 -14.96 4.06
CA THR A 53 -7.41 -14.57 2.83
C THR A 53 -7.30 -13.05 2.76
N TRP A 54 -6.19 -12.58 2.19
CA TRP A 54 -5.89 -11.17 2.08
C TRP A 54 -5.72 -10.81 0.62
N GLY A 55 -6.47 -9.82 0.15
CA GLY A 55 -6.43 -9.36 -1.22
C GLY A 55 -6.08 -7.87 -1.32
N ASP A 56 -5.64 -7.47 -2.50
CA ASP A 56 -5.38 -6.07 -2.87
C ASP A 56 -4.45 -5.33 -1.88
N PRO A 57 -3.27 -5.87 -1.55
CA PRO A 57 -2.33 -5.13 -0.71
C PRO A 57 -1.87 -3.88 -1.46
N ARG A 58 -1.99 -2.72 -0.80
CA ARG A 58 -1.64 -1.42 -1.37
C ARG A 58 -1.19 -0.44 -0.33
N TRP A 59 -0.38 0.50 -0.75
CA TRP A 59 -0.01 1.63 0.09
C TRP A 59 -1.20 2.53 0.36
N GLU A 60 -1.31 3.00 1.57
CA GLU A 60 -2.29 4.00 1.95
C GLU A 60 -1.63 5.19 2.64
N LYS A 61 -1.51 6.29 1.90
CA LYS A 61 -0.83 7.51 2.32
C LYS A 61 -1.34 8.05 3.66
N LYS A 62 -2.66 8.15 3.84
CA LYS A 62 -3.27 8.66 5.09
C LYS A 62 -3.00 7.77 6.30
N ALA A 63 -2.95 6.46 6.10
CA ALA A 63 -2.64 5.51 7.16
C ALA A 63 -1.12 5.34 7.39
N GLY A 64 -0.30 5.79 6.44
CA GLY A 64 1.15 5.66 6.48
C GLY A 64 1.63 4.20 6.50
N GLN A 65 0.86 3.28 5.91
CA GLN A 65 1.15 1.85 5.94
C GLN A 65 0.50 1.10 4.78
N VAL A 66 1.01 -0.09 4.48
CA VAL A 66 0.38 -0.99 3.51
C VAL A 66 -0.81 -1.67 4.17
N VAL A 67 -1.96 -1.59 3.50
CA VAL A 67 -3.22 -2.18 3.93
C VAL A 67 -3.68 -3.24 2.93
N ALA A 68 -4.42 -4.23 3.41
CA ALA A 68 -5.07 -5.23 2.57
C ALA A 68 -6.52 -5.46 3.02
N ASN A 69 -7.31 -6.06 2.14
CA ASN A 69 -8.68 -6.43 2.42
C ASN A 69 -8.73 -7.88 2.92
N GLU A 70 -9.04 -8.07 4.19
CA GLU A 70 -9.24 -9.40 4.78
C GLU A 70 -10.62 -9.95 4.45
N ARG A 71 -10.66 -11.20 4.05
CA ARG A 71 -11.86 -12.02 3.87
C ARG A 71 -11.74 -13.26 4.73
N ALA A 72 -12.82 -13.63 5.43
CA ALA A 72 -12.87 -14.85 6.22
C ALA A 72 -14.02 -15.75 5.79
N THR A 73 -13.74 -17.05 5.68
CA THR A 73 -14.72 -18.08 5.38
C THR A 73 -14.68 -19.20 6.42
N LEU A 74 -15.84 -19.77 6.71
CA LEU A 74 -16.00 -20.96 7.56
C LEU A 74 -16.65 -22.06 6.72
N TYR A 75 -15.92 -23.15 6.45
CA TYR A 75 -16.39 -24.26 5.60
C TYR A 75 -17.01 -23.77 4.27
N GLY A 76 -16.40 -22.78 3.63
CA GLY A 76 -16.90 -22.19 2.40
C GLY A 76 -17.95 -21.07 2.57
N LEU A 77 -18.55 -20.91 3.76
CA LEU A 77 -19.46 -19.81 4.04
C LEU A 77 -18.71 -18.52 4.28
N LEU A 78 -19.07 -17.46 3.56
CA LEU A 78 -18.48 -16.14 3.75
C LEU A 78 -18.97 -15.53 5.05
N ILE A 79 -18.07 -15.30 6.00
CA ILE A 79 -18.38 -14.66 7.28
C ILE A 79 -18.29 -13.15 7.16
N TYR A 80 -17.18 -12.66 6.63
CA TYR A 80 -16.98 -11.26 6.27
C TYR A 80 -15.99 -11.09 5.12
N SER A 81 -16.02 -9.93 4.49
CA SER A 81 -15.08 -9.52 3.44
C SER A 81 -14.85 -8.02 3.48
N GLY A 82 -13.71 -7.59 2.93
CA GLY A 82 -13.37 -6.18 2.83
C GLY A 82 -12.98 -5.54 4.16
N ARG A 83 -12.64 -6.34 5.18
CA ARG A 83 -12.10 -5.80 6.43
C ARG A 83 -10.69 -5.30 6.19
N ARG A 84 -10.48 -4.03 6.38
CA ARG A 84 -9.18 -3.40 6.20
C ARG A 84 -8.25 -3.75 7.35
N ILE A 85 -7.08 -4.25 7.02
CA ILE A 85 -6.06 -4.67 7.99
C ILE A 85 -4.69 -4.12 7.63
N HIS A 86 -3.79 -4.03 8.62
CA HIS A 86 -2.39 -3.69 8.41
C HIS A 86 -1.65 -4.91 7.84
N PHE A 87 -1.27 -4.83 6.56
CA PHE A 87 -0.69 -5.95 5.81
C PHE A 87 0.73 -6.30 6.24
N GLY A 88 1.53 -5.34 6.69
CA GLY A 88 2.90 -5.57 7.15
C GLY A 88 3.04 -6.54 8.33
N ARG A 89 1.93 -6.84 9.05
CA ARG A 89 1.91 -7.88 10.09
C ARG A 89 1.72 -9.29 9.53
N ILE A 90 1.24 -9.39 8.29
CA ILE A 90 0.96 -10.65 7.60
C ILE A 90 2.15 -11.04 6.75
N ASP A 91 2.58 -10.12 5.88
CA ASP A 91 3.73 -10.28 5.01
C ASP A 91 4.59 -9.00 5.02
N PRO A 92 5.61 -8.95 5.90
CA PRO A 92 6.51 -7.79 5.97
C PRO A 92 7.33 -7.59 4.70
N VAL A 93 7.66 -8.68 3.97
CA VAL A 93 8.50 -8.61 2.77
C VAL A 93 7.74 -7.93 1.64
N GLN A 94 6.54 -8.41 1.34
CA GLN A 94 5.69 -7.81 0.33
C GLN A 94 5.24 -6.40 0.73
N ALA A 95 4.97 -6.16 2.02
CA ALA A 95 4.62 -4.84 2.51
C ALA A 95 5.77 -3.83 2.31
N ARG A 96 7.03 -4.27 2.51
CA ARG A 96 8.19 -3.43 2.27
C ARG A 96 8.36 -3.10 0.79
N GLU A 97 8.22 -4.07 -0.09
CA GLU A 97 8.28 -3.83 -1.54
C GLU A 97 7.23 -2.80 -1.97
N LEU A 98 5.98 -2.97 -1.54
CA LEU A 98 4.90 -2.03 -1.84
C LEU A 98 5.14 -0.65 -1.21
N PHE A 99 5.71 -0.58 -0.01
CA PHE A 99 6.09 0.68 0.63
C PHE A 99 7.15 1.42 -0.19
N LEU A 100 8.19 0.73 -0.66
CA LEU A 100 9.21 1.36 -1.49
C LEU A 100 8.62 1.82 -2.83
N ARG A 101 7.92 0.93 -3.56
CA ARG A 101 7.39 1.20 -4.91
C ARG A 101 6.24 2.20 -4.93
N GLN A 102 5.34 2.16 -3.96
CA GLN A 102 4.11 2.97 -3.98
C GLN A 102 4.16 4.20 -3.08
N ALA A 103 5.11 4.27 -2.14
CA ALA A 103 5.25 5.42 -1.26
C ALA A 103 6.51 6.23 -1.53
N LEU A 104 7.69 5.60 -1.51
CA LEU A 104 8.97 6.31 -1.57
C LEU A 104 9.37 6.69 -3.00
N VAL A 105 9.27 5.78 -3.95
CA VAL A 105 9.63 6.04 -5.35
C VAL A 105 8.79 7.18 -5.93
N PRO A 106 7.44 7.15 -5.88
CA PRO A 106 6.63 8.26 -6.40
C PRO A 106 6.51 9.45 -5.42
N GLY A 107 7.12 9.37 -4.23
CA GLY A 107 6.99 10.40 -3.19
C GLY A 107 5.60 10.53 -2.57
N GLU A 108 4.76 9.49 -2.67
CA GLU A 108 3.40 9.42 -2.13
C GLU A 108 3.39 9.07 -0.63
N ILE A 109 4.17 9.81 0.16
CA ILE A 109 4.30 9.64 1.61
C ILE A 109 4.01 10.97 2.32
N ASP A 110 3.23 10.89 3.41
CA ASP A 110 2.93 12.04 4.26
C ASP A 110 3.94 12.09 5.41
N SER A 111 5.12 12.64 5.11
CA SER A 111 6.21 12.84 6.07
C SER A 111 7.08 14.02 5.68
N ASN A 112 7.57 14.74 6.70
CA ASN A 112 8.39 15.95 6.53
C ASN A 112 9.90 15.68 6.64
N LEU A 113 10.34 14.45 6.42
CA LEU A 113 11.75 14.11 6.47
C LEU A 113 12.56 14.89 5.41
N PRO A 114 13.72 15.46 5.77
CA PRO A 114 14.50 16.32 4.87
C PRO A 114 14.85 15.67 3.54
N PHE A 115 15.34 14.41 3.56
CA PHE A 115 15.72 13.68 2.37
C PHE A 115 14.55 13.44 1.40
N LEU A 116 13.33 13.20 1.91
CA LEU A 116 12.14 13.03 1.05
C LEU A 116 11.81 14.30 0.29
N ARG A 117 11.97 15.45 0.94
CA ARG A 117 11.76 16.76 0.31
C ARG A 117 12.83 17.03 -0.74
N HIS A 118 14.09 16.76 -0.41
CA HIS A 118 15.22 16.87 -1.34
C HIS A 118 15.00 16.02 -2.57
N ASN A 119 14.73 14.72 -2.38
CA ASN A 119 14.57 13.75 -3.45
C ASN A 119 13.40 14.10 -4.39
N ARG A 120 12.27 14.54 -3.81
CA ARG A 120 11.13 15.03 -4.63
C ARG A 120 11.52 16.22 -5.50
N GLN A 121 12.31 17.15 -4.98
CA GLN A 121 12.78 18.29 -5.76
C GLN A 121 13.73 17.86 -6.90
N GLN A 122 14.61 16.89 -6.65
CA GLN A 122 15.51 16.35 -7.67
C GLN A 122 14.73 15.62 -8.78
N ILE A 123 13.79 14.76 -8.42
CA ILE A 123 12.93 14.05 -9.37
C ILE A 123 12.17 15.04 -10.25
N GLN A 124 11.50 16.03 -9.64
CA GLN A 124 10.78 17.06 -10.38
C GLN A 124 11.70 17.91 -11.28
N ALA A 125 12.95 18.12 -10.89
CA ALA A 125 13.89 18.85 -11.73
C ALA A 125 14.27 18.04 -12.98
N VAL A 126 14.44 16.73 -12.86
CA VAL A 126 14.72 15.84 -14.00
C VAL A 126 13.50 15.74 -14.92
N GLU A 127 12.29 15.53 -14.37
CA GLU A 127 11.04 15.49 -15.14
C GLU A 127 10.81 16.79 -15.96
N ARG A 128 11.12 17.95 -15.40
CA ARG A 128 11.04 19.23 -16.15
C ARG A 128 12.02 19.30 -17.31
N LEU A 129 13.24 18.79 -17.14
CA LEU A 129 14.24 18.74 -18.22
C LEU A 129 13.79 17.80 -19.33
N GLU A 130 13.18 16.68 -19.00
CA GLU A 130 12.59 15.76 -19.95
C GLU A 130 11.54 16.46 -20.81
N HIS A 131 10.59 17.14 -20.16
CA HIS A 131 9.56 17.91 -20.86
C HIS A 131 10.13 18.98 -21.79
N GLN A 132 11.20 19.67 -21.38
CA GLN A 132 11.84 20.71 -22.17
C GLN A 132 12.66 20.14 -23.35
N SER A 133 13.31 19.01 -23.17
CA SER A 133 14.15 18.38 -24.19
C SER A 133 13.39 17.64 -25.27
N ARG A 134 12.08 17.37 -25.05
CA ARG A 134 11.24 16.51 -25.92
C ARG A 134 11.85 15.12 -26.18
N ARG A 135 12.70 14.63 -25.28
CA ARG A 135 13.33 13.32 -25.36
C ARG A 135 12.73 12.40 -24.29
N PRO A 136 11.99 11.34 -24.67
CA PRO A 136 11.41 10.38 -23.74
C PRO A 136 12.45 9.44 -23.10
N ASP A 137 13.70 9.52 -23.51
CA ASP A 137 14.82 8.67 -23.08
C ASP A 137 15.56 9.19 -21.83
N ILE A 138 15.14 10.32 -21.27
CA ILE A 138 15.69 10.88 -20.00
C ILE A 138 14.85 10.44 -18.79
N LEU A 139 13.90 9.56 -18.99
CA LEU A 139 12.98 9.09 -17.96
C LEU A 139 13.70 8.78 -16.66
N VAL A 140 13.17 9.34 -15.59
CA VAL A 140 13.51 8.94 -14.23
C VAL A 140 13.27 7.43 -14.14
N ASP A 141 14.34 6.65 -14.00
CA ASP A 141 14.21 5.21 -13.87
C ASP A 141 13.73 4.87 -12.45
N GLU A 142 12.45 4.54 -12.34
CA GLU A 142 11.85 4.14 -11.07
C GLU A 142 12.54 2.93 -10.44
N GLU A 143 13.12 2.02 -11.25
CA GLU A 143 13.86 0.87 -10.75
C GLU A 143 15.21 1.27 -10.14
N LEU A 144 15.85 2.31 -10.65
CA LEU A 144 17.07 2.85 -10.02
C LEU A 144 16.75 3.51 -8.68
N ILE A 145 15.65 4.28 -8.59
CA ILE A 145 15.21 4.86 -7.33
C ILE A 145 14.79 3.78 -6.33
N TYR A 146 14.10 2.74 -6.80
CA TYR A 146 13.76 1.58 -5.97
C TYR A 146 15.02 0.90 -5.42
N ALA A 147 15.98 0.58 -6.26
CA ALA A 147 17.25 -0.05 -5.87
C ALA A 147 18.04 0.83 -4.88
N PHE A 148 18.05 2.15 -5.10
CA PHE A 148 18.66 3.11 -4.20
C PHE A 148 18.09 3.02 -2.78
N TYR A 149 16.76 3.02 -2.65
CA TYR A 149 16.11 2.91 -1.36
C TYR A 149 16.23 1.50 -0.76
N ASP A 150 16.13 0.46 -1.58
CA ASP A 150 16.22 -0.94 -1.13
C ASP A 150 17.55 -1.26 -0.47
N GLN A 151 18.65 -0.69 -0.98
CA GLN A 151 20.00 -0.87 -0.43
C GLN A 151 20.25 -0.09 0.86
N ARG A 152 19.58 1.05 1.06
CA ARG A 152 19.88 2.00 2.16
C ARG A 152 18.91 1.92 3.32
N ILE A 153 17.66 1.54 3.07
CA ILE A 153 16.62 1.44 4.10
C ILE A 153 16.57 0.02 4.65
N PRO A 154 16.61 -0.18 5.98
CA PRO A 154 16.56 -1.50 6.61
C PRO A 154 15.30 -2.29 6.24
N LYS A 155 15.38 -3.62 6.29
CA LYS A 155 14.30 -4.52 5.89
C LYS A 155 13.07 -4.49 6.82
N ASP A 156 13.22 -4.03 8.03
CA ASP A 156 12.15 -3.87 9.03
C ASP A 156 11.39 -2.54 8.90
N VAL A 157 11.81 -1.66 7.97
CA VAL A 157 11.16 -0.38 7.69
C VAL A 157 10.21 -0.55 6.51
N TYR A 158 8.90 -0.61 6.78
CA TYR A 158 7.84 -0.80 5.79
C TYR A 158 6.56 0.04 6.05
N GLN A 159 6.70 1.11 6.84
CA GLN A 159 5.65 2.09 7.12
C GLN A 159 6.24 3.45 7.52
N THR A 160 5.46 4.52 7.40
CA THR A 160 5.93 5.88 7.73
C THR A 160 6.48 5.99 9.16
N ALA A 161 5.79 5.42 10.14
CA ALA A 161 6.20 5.50 11.54
C ALA A 161 7.55 4.82 11.81
N THR A 162 7.82 3.65 11.19
CA THR A 162 9.13 2.98 11.33
C THR A 162 10.21 3.73 10.59
N LEU A 163 9.92 4.32 9.42
CA LEU A 163 10.86 5.16 8.67
C LEU A 163 11.27 6.38 9.50
N GLU A 164 10.33 7.10 10.08
CA GLU A 164 10.61 8.28 10.90
C GLU A 164 11.37 7.95 12.16
N LYS A 165 11.03 6.83 12.82
CA LYS A 165 11.75 6.34 14.00
C LYS A 165 13.19 5.99 13.66
N TRP A 166 13.40 5.24 12.59
CA TRP A 166 14.72 4.85 12.12
C TRP A 166 15.55 6.08 11.72
N PHE A 167 14.98 7.00 10.93
CA PHE A 167 15.65 8.22 10.49
C PHE A 167 16.15 9.10 11.64
N LYS A 168 15.40 9.19 12.74
CA LYS A 168 15.81 9.95 13.94
C LYS A 168 17.07 9.38 14.62
N GLY A 169 17.37 8.12 14.38
CA GLY A 169 18.56 7.45 14.92
C GLY A 169 19.80 7.58 14.04
N LEU A 170 19.68 8.15 12.83
CA LEU A 170 20.79 8.29 11.89
C LEU A 170 21.71 9.47 12.27
N SER A 171 22.99 9.30 11.98
CA SER A 171 23.94 10.41 11.94
C SER A 171 23.64 11.36 10.77
N LYS A 172 24.22 12.55 10.78
CA LYS A 172 24.07 13.52 9.68
C LYS A 172 24.62 12.99 8.34
N GLU A 173 25.67 12.20 8.39
CA GLU A 173 26.31 11.61 7.22
C GLU A 173 25.42 10.50 6.60
N GLU A 174 24.88 9.61 7.44
CA GLU A 174 23.95 8.58 7.00
C GLU A 174 22.65 9.17 6.42
N ALA A 175 22.10 10.21 7.09
CA ALA A 175 20.94 10.91 6.61
C ALA A 175 21.17 11.57 5.23
N LYS A 176 22.36 12.12 4.99
CA LYS A 176 22.76 12.67 3.69
C LYS A 176 22.91 11.59 2.63
N GLY A 177 23.30 10.39 3.01
CA GLY A 177 23.36 9.22 2.11
C GLY A 177 22.00 8.78 1.54
N LEU A 178 20.88 9.31 2.08
CA LEU A 178 19.52 9.08 1.55
C LEU A 178 19.09 10.14 0.53
N GLU A 179 19.92 11.15 0.27
CA GLU A 179 19.66 12.18 -0.72
C GLU A 179 20.07 11.70 -2.11
N LEU A 180 19.13 11.68 -3.05
CA LEU A 180 19.38 11.32 -4.44
C LEU A 180 20.21 12.41 -5.14
N ASN A 181 21.21 11.97 -5.86
CA ASN A 181 21.95 12.82 -6.79
C ASN A 181 21.31 12.75 -8.18
N ARG A 182 21.47 13.82 -8.95
CA ARG A 182 20.94 13.90 -10.31
C ARG A 182 21.48 12.78 -11.20
N ASP A 183 22.76 12.44 -11.04
CA ASP A 183 23.42 11.38 -11.83
C ASP A 183 22.88 9.98 -11.52
N GLU A 184 22.32 9.77 -10.31
CA GLU A 184 21.68 8.51 -9.91
C GLU A 184 20.25 8.37 -10.46
N LEU A 185 19.64 9.49 -10.93
CA LEU A 185 18.28 9.54 -11.48
C LEU A 185 18.25 9.40 -13.00
N MET A 186 19.35 9.68 -13.68
CA MET A 186 19.42 9.72 -15.14
C MET A 186 20.10 8.47 -15.68
N GLN A 187 19.53 7.85 -16.71
CA GLN A 187 20.22 6.81 -17.47
C GLN A 187 21.50 7.37 -18.09
N HIS A 188 22.54 6.57 -18.21
CA HIS A 188 23.89 7.00 -18.61
C HIS A 188 23.97 7.80 -19.93
N ASP A 189 22.99 7.67 -20.82
CA ASP A 189 22.96 8.41 -22.10
C ASP A 189 22.50 9.87 -21.98
N ALA A 190 22.03 10.28 -20.82
CA ALA A 190 21.50 11.63 -20.57
C ALA A 190 22.53 12.60 -19.97
N ALA A 191 23.76 12.17 -19.73
CA ALA A 191 24.83 12.99 -19.12
C ALA A 191 25.19 14.29 -19.88
N GLY A 192 24.75 14.43 -21.16
CA GLY A 192 24.94 15.63 -21.96
C GLY A 192 23.85 16.69 -21.86
N ILE A 193 22.74 16.39 -21.13
CA ILE A 193 21.59 17.29 -21.05
C ILE A 193 21.68 18.12 -19.77
N THR A 194 22.22 19.31 -19.90
CA THR A 194 22.37 20.27 -18.80
C THR A 194 21.43 21.44 -18.97
N THR A 195 21.16 22.16 -17.87
CA THR A 195 20.41 23.42 -17.90
C THR A 195 21.13 24.52 -18.74
N GLU A 196 22.40 24.31 -19.09
CA GLU A 196 23.17 25.18 -20.01
C GLU A 196 22.75 24.94 -21.46
N VAL A 197 22.45 23.70 -21.84
CA VAL A 197 21.97 23.34 -23.20
C VAL A 197 20.48 23.70 -23.36
N PHE A 198 19.70 23.62 -22.26
CA PHE A 198 18.27 23.98 -22.24
C PHE A 198 18.00 25.05 -21.17
N PRO A 199 18.37 26.34 -21.43
CA PRO A 199 18.18 27.41 -20.48
C PRO A 199 16.71 27.78 -20.33
N ARG A 200 16.29 28.11 -19.10
CA ARG A 200 14.91 28.58 -18.82
C ARG A 200 14.57 29.95 -19.40
N SER A 201 15.58 30.71 -19.76
CA SER A 201 15.42 32.01 -20.36
C SER A 201 16.65 32.35 -21.21
N VAL A 202 16.42 33.03 -22.32
CA VAL A 202 17.48 33.56 -23.20
C VAL A 202 17.44 35.08 -23.15
N GLN A 203 18.62 35.69 -23.11
CA GLN A 203 18.75 37.13 -23.20
C GLN A 203 19.09 37.50 -24.64
N TRP A 204 18.18 38.18 -25.31
CA TRP A 204 18.38 38.69 -26.68
C TRP A 204 18.21 40.17 -26.73
N GLN A 205 19.22 40.91 -27.24
CA GLN A 205 19.22 42.39 -27.34
C GLN A 205 18.79 43.10 -26.04
N GLY A 206 19.21 42.59 -24.87
CA GLY A 206 18.90 43.18 -23.57
C GLY A 206 17.53 42.80 -22.98
N VAL A 207 16.73 42.01 -23.71
CA VAL A 207 15.42 41.52 -23.23
C VAL A 207 15.55 40.07 -22.79
N LYS A 208 15.11 39.76 -21.56
CA LYS A 208 15.06 38.39 -21.02
C LYS A 208 13.73 37.75 -21.43
N MET A 209 13.80 36.71 -22.25
CA MET A 209 12.66 35.94 -22.69
C MET A 209 12.66 34.60 -21.96
N ALA A 210 11.52 34.22 -21.35
CA ALA A 210 11.30 32.88 -20.81
C ALA A 210 11.05 31.92 -22.00
N LEU A 211 11.62 30.71 -21.91
CA LEU A 211 11.38 29.64 -22.87
C LEU A 211 10.42 28.67 -22.16
N ASP A 212 9.20 28.48 -22.70
CA ASP A 212 8.22 27.51 -22.26
C ASP A 212 8.43 26.16 -22.93
#